data_89497861ba001aa63fd6d2ec8bcba2e3
#
_entry.id   89497861ba001aa63fd6d2ec8bcba2e3
#
_cell.length_a   1.000
_cell.length_b   1.000
_cell.length_c   1.000
_cell.angle_alpha   90.00
_cell.angle_beta   90.00
_cell.angle_gamma   90.00
#
_symmetry.space_group_name_H-M   'P 1'
#
loop_
_entity.id
_entity.type
_entity.pdbx_description
1 polymer ?
#
loop_
_entity_poly.entity_id
_entity_poly.type
_entity_poly.pdbx_seq_one_letter_code
_entity_poly.pdbx_strand_id
1 'polypeptide(L)'
;MKNRKIVFLIEDLKFGGVEVSLINLLNSAEFEKHGYEAILIMWGKEYDVLNKLSDDSEVKILKVSDRFPSAIRNLVSKLMGAKKAERIYNMLVRVKVLMYVKREHADVVIRYHHAAMKSLFNCLNDKSKKIMWYHISQDGYYLDKKYTDYCDRIITVNEQCRDIIANARPYLEPKLGVVGNIIDYKNIRSLAKCSERLFDPETFNAVTCARISPEKGIALALEACRIVSQSVDNFRWYVIGPKDEEASAYYNDIIKKIDSYGLNDKFVLLGSRSNPYKYFAQCDLVVQPSLNEAQLLVLREALICGAPIVSTATVGGKATLEDGVTGVIADISAEDISRKICGLISEGNKRVTIKKNIEDIDFSKQNDKVIDDFYRVIDSL
;
A
#
# COMPACT_ATOMS: atom_id res chain seq x y z
N MET A 1 -3.54 -21.36 -29.23
CA MET A 1 -2.78 -22.00 -28.12
C MET A 1 -3.61 -21.85 -26.86
N LYS A 2 -3.55 -22.80 -25.93
CA LYS A 2 -4.27 -22.67 -24.64
C LYS A 2 -3.54 -21.62 -23.79
N ASN A 3 -4.25 -20.62 -23.27
CA ASN A 3 -3.64 -19.59 -22.41
C ASN A 3 -3.07 -20.22 -21.15
N ARG A 4 -1.88 -19.76 -20.72
CA ARG A 4 -1.30 -20.12 -19.42
C ARG A 4 -2.11 -19.49 -18.29
N LYS A 5 -2.21 -20.15 -17.15
CA LYS A 5 -3.05 -19.67 -16.03
C LYS A 5 -2.22 -19.11 -14.90
N ILE A 6 -2.50 -17.87 -14.53
CA ILE A 6 -1.95 -17.20 -13.35
C ILE A 6 -3.02 -17.16 -12.26
N VAL A 7 -2.72 -17.75 -11.11
CA VAL A 7 -3.59 -17.70 -9.92
C VAL A 7 -3.00 -16.72 -8.91
N PHE A 8 -3.75 -15.70 -8.58
CA PHE A 8 -3.46 -14.77 -7.50
C PHE A 8 -4.16 -15.23 -6.21
N LEU A 9 -3.42 -15.27 -5.12
CA LEU A 9 -3.88 -15.70 -3.81
C LEU A 9 -3.81 -14.54 -2.83
N ILE A 10 -4.96 -14.17 -2.26
CA ILE A 10 -5.06 -13.15 -1.21
C ILE A 10 -6.13 -13.54 -0.19
N GLU A 11 -5.96 -13.15 1.07
CA GLU A 11 -6.92 -13.46 2.11
C GLU A 11 -8.17 -12.58 2.02
N ASP A 12 -7.98 -11.30 2.18
CA ASP A 12 -9.01 -10.27 2.15
C ASP A 12 -8.67 -9.20 1.11
N LEU A 13 -9.66 -8.43 0.70
CA LEU A 13 -9.52 -7.20 -0.10
C LEU A 13 -10.02 -5.99 0.71
N LYS A 14 -9.47 -5.80 1.91
CA LYS A 14 -9.72 -4.64 2.76
C LYS A 14 -9.25 -3.35 2.08
N PHE A 15 -9.64 -2.23 2.64
CA PHE A 15 -9.14 -0.93 2.16
C PHE A 15 -7.68 -0.73 2.60
N GLY A 16 -6.72 -1.14 1.77
CA GLY A 16 -5.30 -1.06 2.03
C GLY A 16 -4.47 -0.91 0.75
N GLY A 17 -3.22 -0.47 0.88
CA GLY A 17 -2.34 -0.23 -0.28
C GLY A 17 -2.02 -1.50 -1.08
N VAL A 18 -1.84 -2.64 -0.41
CA VAL A 18 -1.55 -3.93 -1.06
C VAL A 18 -2.74 -4.39 -1.90
N GLU A 19 -3.94 -4.30 -1.34
CA GLU A 19 -5.18 -4.75 -1.97
C GLU A 19 -5.55 -3.85 -3.16
N VAL A 20 -5.43 -2.53 -3.00
CA VAL A 20 -5.64 -1.58 -4.10
C VAL A 20 -4.62 -1.80 -5.21
N SER A 21 -3.35 -2.08 -4.88
CA SER A 21 -2.30 -2.39 -5.85
C SER A 21 -2.62 -3.67 -6.64
N LEU A 22 -3.14 -4.72 -6.00
CA LEU A 22 -3.58 -5.93 -6.69
C LEU A 22 -4.70 -5.61 -7.68
N ILE A 23 -5.74 -4.91 -7.25
CA ILE A 23 -6.87 -4.55 -8.13
C ILE A 23 -6.39 -3.73 -9.33
N ASN A 24 -5.49 -2.75 -9.11
CA ASN A 24 -4.94 -1.96 -10.20
C ASN A 24 -4.13 -2.83 -11.19
N LEU A 25 -3.34 -3.80 -10.69
CA LEU A 25 -2.64 -4.76 -11.55
C LEU A 25 -3.63 -5.60 -12.36
N LEU A 26 -4.65 -6.15 -11.71
CA LEU A 26 -5.66 -6.99 -12.37
C LEU A 26 -6.45 -6.23 -13.43
N ASN A 27 -6.70 -4.93 -13.24
CA ASN A 27 -7.38 -4.07 -14.22
C ASN A 27 -6.50 -3.65 -15.40
N SER A 28 -5.17 -3.67 -15.24
CA SER A 28 -4.26 -3.04 -16.22
C SER A 28 -3.38 -4.03 -16.97
N ALA A 29 -3.25 -5.27 -16.49
CA ALA A 29 -2.25 -6.21 -17.00
C ALA A 29 -2.59 -6.84 -18.35
N GLU A 30 -3.82 -6.66 -18.89
CA GLU A 30 -4.25 -7.17 -20.20
C GLU A 30 -3.85 -8.64 -20.44
N PHE A 31 -4.18 -9.51 -19.49
CA PHE A 31 -3.68 -10.89 -19.41
C PHE A 31 -3.86 -11.68 -20.70
N GLU A 32 -5.01 -11.60 -21.36
CA GLU A 32 -5.28 -12.33 -22.60
C GLU A 32 -4.37 -11.91 -23.75
N LYS A 33 -4.03 -10.61 -23.85
CA LYS A 33 -3.07 -10.13 -24.88
C LYS A 33 -1.69 -10.72 -24.70
N HIS A 34 -1.31 -11.06 -23.45
CA HIS A 34 -0.05 -11.71 -23.11
C HIS A 34 -0.13 -13.24 -23.08
N GLY A 35 -1.29 -13.82 -23.47
CA GLY A 35 -1.48 -15.27 -23.52
C GLY A 35 -1.73 -15.92 -22.16
N TYR A 36 -2.27 -15.15 -21.19
CA TYR A 36 -2.61 -15.62 -19.85
C TYR A 36 -4.10 -15.52 -19.55
N GLU A 37 -4.56 -16.37 -18.65
CA GLU A 37 -5.86 -16.31 -17.97
C GLU A 37 -5.61 -16.01 -16.50
N ALA A 38 -6.20 -14.94 -15.95
CA ALA A 38 -6.03 -14.56 -14.55
C ALA A 38 -7.16 -15.09 -13.68
N ILE A 39 -6.80 -15.64 -12.51
CA ILE A 39 -7.73 -16.18 -11.54
C ILE A 39 -7.40 -15.59 -10.17
N LEU A 40 -8.37 -14.95 -9.53
CA LEU A 40 -8.24 -14.42 -8.17
C LEU A 40 -8.93 -15.36 -7.19
N ILE A 41 -8.18 -15.96 -6.27
CA ILE A 41 -8.71 -16.81 -5.19
C ILE A 41 -8.60 -16.06 -3.87
N MET A 42 -9.74 -15.87 -3.21
CA MET A 42 -9.86 -15.21 -1.91
C MET A 42 -10.51 -16.14 -0.89
N TRP A 43 -10.10 -16.04 0.39
CA TRP A 43 -10.64 -16.91 1.45
C TRP A 43 -11.01 -16.16 2.74
N GLY A 44 -10.79 -14.87 2.84
CA GLY A 44 -11.24 -14.02 3.93
C GLY A 44 -12.73 -13.64 3.82
N LYS A 45 -13.13 -12.59 4.50
CA LYS A 45 -14.54 -12.15 4.57
C LYS A 45 -14.74 -10.71 4.13
N GLU A 46 -13.67 -9.92 4.03
CA GLU A 46 -13.73 -8.51 3.76
C GLU A 46 -13.30 -8.25 2.31
N TYR A 47 -14.13 -7.59 1.54
CA TYR A 47 -13.97 -7.40 0.09
C TYR A 47 -14.22 -5.94 -0.32
N ASP A 48 -13.78 -4.98 0.51
CA ASP A 48 -14.11 -3.54 0.39
C ASP A 48 -13.70 -2.94 -0.95
N VAL A 49 -12.56 -3.40 -1.51
CA VAL A 49 -12.05 -2.85 -2.78
C VAL A 49 -12.35 -3.73 -3.99
N LEU A 50 -13.07 -4.84 -3.81
CA LEU A 50 -13.43 -5.73 -4.92
C LEU A 50 -14.31 -5.05 -5.96
N ASN A 51 -15.16 -4.11 -5.56
CA ASN A 51 -15.99 -3.30 -6.45
C ASN A 51 -15.21 -2.37 -7.39
N LYS A 52 -13.90 -2.22 -7.17
CA LYS A 52 -12.99 -1.49 -8.07
C LYS A 52 -12.40 -2.37 -9.17
N LEU A 53 -12.61 -3.69 -9.11
CA LEU A 53 -12.24 -4.58 -10.21
C LEU A 53 -13.21 -4.33 -11.36
N SER A 54 -12.66 -4.01 -12.53
CA SER A 54 -13.45 -3.77 -13.75
C SER A 54 -14.07 -5.09 -14.25
N ASP A 55 -15.28 -5.03 -14.75
CA ASP A 55 -15.92 -6.15 -15.45
C ASP A 55 -15.12 -6.55 -16.72
N ASP A 56 -14.43 -5.59 -17.32
CA ASP A 56 -13.56 -5.79 -18.50
C ASP A 56 -12.22 -6.44 -18.15
N SER A 57 -11.90 -6.65 -16.87
CA SER A 57 -10.61 -7.22 -16.43
C SER A 57 -10.43 -8.70 -16.79
N GLU A 58 -11.52 -9.39 -17.18
CA GLU A 58 -11.55 -10.83 -17.55
C GLU A 58 -10.98 -11.76 -16.46
N VAL A 59 -10.95 -11.28 -15.20
CA VAL A 59 -10.42 -12.02 -14.06
C VAL A 59 -11.47 -12.94 -13.47
N LYS A 60 -11.21 -14.24 -13.46
CA LYS A 60 -12.08 -15.22 -12.80
C LYS A 60 -11.94 -15.13 -11.28
N ILE A 61 -13.04 -14.85 -10.58
CA ILE A 61 -13.06 -14.71 -9.12
C ILE A 61 -13.57 -15.99 -8.45
N LEU A 62 -12.82 -16.48 -7.45
CA LEU A 62 -13.19 -17.63 -6.64
C LEU A 62 -13.13 -17.26 -5.13
N LYS A 63 -14.30 -17.15 -4.50
CA LYS A 63 -14.44 -16.93 -3.05
C LYS A 63 -14.56 -18.27 -2.32
N VAL A 64 -13.57 -18.61 -1.50
CA VAL A 64 -13.51 -19.89 -0.78
C VAL A 64 -14.38 -19.87 0.47
N SER A 65 -14.46 -18.73 1.17
CA SER A 65 -15.22 -18.55 2.42
C SER A 65 -16.72 -18.72 2.26
N ASP A 66 -17.28 -18.31 1.12
CA ASP A 66 -18.74 -18.33 0.87
C ASP A 66 -19.32 -19.76 0.84
N ARG A 67 -18.47 -20.78 0.78
CA ARG A 67 -18.87 -22.19 0.70
C ARG A 67 -18.72 -22.96 2.00
N PHE A 68 -18.42 -22.29 3.12
CA PHE A 68 -18.40 -22.91 4.44
C PHE A 68 -19.62 -22.48 5.26
N PRO A 69 -20.55 -23.41 5.59
CA PRO A 69 -21.69 -23.08 6.44
C PRO A 69 -21.21 -22.59 7.82
N SER A 70 -21.69 -21.42 8.23
CA SER A 70 -21.46 -20.87 9.58
C SER A 70 -21.87 -21.85 10.69
N ALA A 71 -22.87 -22.67 10.41
CA ALA A 71 -23.34 -23.74 11.30
C ALA A 71 -22.22 -24.73 11.68
N ILE A 72 -21.36 -25.13 10.74
CA ILE A 72 -20.26 -26.06 11.03
C ILE A 72 -19.24 -25.41 11.95
N ARG A 73 -18.88 -24.15 11.70
CA ARG A 73 -17.96 -23.40 12.55
C ARG A 73 -18.51 -23.26 13.98
N ASN A 74 -19.78 -22.93 14.11
CA ASN A 74 -20.44 -22.77 15.41
C ASN A 74 -20.54 -24.11 16.16
N LEU A 75 -20.85 -25.20 15.46
CA LEU A 75 -20.90 -26.54 16.05
C LEU A 75 -19.53 -26.99 16.58
N VAL A 76 -18.47 -26.84 15.77
CA VAL A 76 -17.11 -27.20 16.15
C VAL A 76 -16.62 -26.31 17.29
N SER A 77 -16.96 -25.02 17.30
CA SER A 77 -16.63 -24.11 18.40
C SER A 77 -17.28 -24.51 19.72
N LYS A 78 -18.54 -24.93 19.69
CA LYS A 78 -19.23 -25.44 20.89
C LYS A 78 -18.63 -26.76 21.43
N LEU A 79 -18.20 -27.63 20.53
CA LEU A 79 -17.71 -28.98 20.92
C LEU A 79 -16.23 -28.97 21.35
N MET A 80 -15.38 -28.16 20.75
CA MET A 80 -13.92 -28.22 20.89
C MET A 80 -13.27 -26.93 21.38
N GLY A 81 -14.05 -25.87 21.61
CA GLY A 81 -13.57 -24.54 21.99
C GLY A 81 -13.10 -23.68 20.81
N ALA A 82 -13.23 -22.36 20.94
CA ALA A 82 -13.02 -21.39 19.85
C ALA A 82 -11.65 -21.50 19.16
N LYS A 83 -10.55 -21.63 19.93
CA LYS A 83 -9.18 -21.73 19.38
C LYS A 83 -8.95 -22.98 18.52
N LYS A 84 -9.51 -24.13 18.93
CA LYS A 84 -9.40 -25.38 18.15
C LYS A 84 -10.28 -25.32 16.90
N ALA A 85 -11.49 -24.78 17.03
CA ALA A 85 -12.39 -24.58 15.92
C ALA A 85 -11.78 -23.70 14.84
N GLU A 86 -11.13 -22.62 15.21
CA GLU A 86 -10.44 -21.72 14.29
C GLU A 86 -9.26 -22.41 13.57
N ARG A 87 -8.48 -23.22 14.28
CA ARG A 87 -7.39 -24.02 13.64
C ARG A 87 -7.94 -25.00 12.61
N ILE A 88 -9.03 -25.71 12.93
CA ILE A 88 -9.66 -26.65 12.00
C ILE A 88 -10.23 -25.91 10.81
N TYR A 89 -10.91 -24.78 11.02
CA TYR A 89 -11.43 -23.94 9.95
C TYR A 89 -10.32 -23.49 9.01
N ASN A 90 -9.23 -22.94 9.54
CA ASN A 90 -8.07 -22.50 8.75
C ASN A 90 -7.42 -23.66 7.97
N MET A 91 -7.38 -24.86 8.54
CA MET A 91 -6.92 -26.06 7.84
C MET A 91 -7.85 -26.44 6.68
N LEU A 92 -9.18 -26.42 6.89
CA LEU A 92 -10.16 -26.72 5.84
C LEU A 92 -10.13 -25.68 4.71
N VAL A 93 -10.03 -24.39 5.06
CA VAL A 93 -9.87 -23.31 4.07
C VAL A 93 -8.62 -23.55 3.24
N ARG A 94 -7.49 -23.87 3.87
CA ARG A 94 -6.23 -24.18 3.19
C ARG A 94 -6.36 -25.37 2.22
N VAL A 95 -6.98 -26.46 2.66
CA VAL A 95 -7.22 -27.63 1.79
C VAL A 95 -8.06 -27.23 0.58
N LYS A 96 -9.08 -26.40 0.79
CA LYS A 96 -9.97 -25.94 -0.27
C LYS A 96 -9.25 -25.04 -1.27
N VAL A 97 -8.42 -24.08 -0.80
CA VAL A 97 -7.58 -23.25 -1.68
C VAL A 97 -6.66 -24.13 -2.53
N LEU A 98 -6.00 -25.13 -1.91
CA LEU A 98 -5.15 -26.09 -2.63
C LEU A 98 -5.94 -26.88 -3.69
N MET A 99 -7.17 -27.32 -3.37
CA MET A 99 -8.03 -28.02 -4.34
C MET A 99 -8.40 -27.12 -5.52
N TYR A 100 -8.70 -25.83 -5.28
CA TYR A 100 -9.01 -24.90 -6.37
C TYR A 100 -7.77 -24.64 -7.25
N VAL A 101 -6.61 -24.37 -6.65
CA VAL A 101 -5.36 -24.18 -7.42
C VAL A 101 -5.07 -25.40 -8.31
N LYS A 102 -5.19 -26.62 -7.76
CA LYS A 102 -5.00 -27.87 -8.52
C LYS A 102 -6.04 -28.05 -9.62
N ARG A 103 -7.33 -27.76 -9.32
CA ARG A 103 -8.43 -27.89 -10.28
C ARG A 103 -8.27 -26.94 -11.46
N GLU A 104 -7.79 -25.71 -11.22
CA GLU A 104 -7.57 -24.73 -12.28
C GLU A 104 -6.34 -25.07 -13.15
N HIS A 105 -5.51 -26.03 -12.75
CA HIS A 105 -4.25 -26.35 -13.44
C HIS A 105 -3.39 -25.12 -13.66
N ALA A 106 -3.12 -24.39 -12.57
CA ALA A 106 -2.35 -23.16 -12.61
C ALA A 106 -0.92 -23.41 -13.10
N ASP A 107 -0.46 -22.60 -14.05
CA ASP A 107 0.94 -22.58 -14.49
C ASP A 107 1.78 -21.75 -13.52
N VAL A 108 1.21 -20.63 -13.00
CA VAL A 108 1.85 -19.75 -12.02
C VAL A 108 0.90 -19.50 -10.85
N VAL A 109 1.41 -19.60 -9.64
CA VAL A 109 0.68 -19.29 -8.40
C VAL A 109 1.39 -18.17 -7.68
N ILE A 110 0.72 -17.03 -7.53
CA ILE A 110 1.23 -15.83 -6.89
C ILE A 110 0.55 -15.65 -5.54
N ARG A 111 1.32 -15.75 -4.46
CA ARG A 111 0.89 -15.34 -3.14
C ARG A 111 1.13 -13.84 -3.01
N TYR A 112 0.07 -13.04 -3.21
CA TYR A 112 0.20 -11.59 -3.33
C TYR A 112 0.48 -10.90 -1.99
N HIS A 113 0.12 -11.50 -0.87
CA HIS A 113 0.49 -11.00 0.47
C HIS A 113 1.43 -11.98 1.15
N HIS A 114 2.60 -11.51 1.60
CA HIS A 114 3.66 -12.36 2.18
C HIS A 114 3.23 -13.15 3.41
N ALA A 115 2.27 -12.63 4.21
CA ALA A 115 1.74 -13.30 5.39
C ALA A 115 0.67 -14.36 5.07
N ALA A 116 0.03 -14.26 3.89
CA ALA A 116 -1.08 -15.12 3.52
C ALA A 116 -0.65 -16.59 3.40
N MET A 117 -1.24 -17.48 4.22
CA MET A 117 -1.00 -18.93 4.18
C MET A 117 0.47 -19.32 3.98
N LYS A 118 1.37 -18.87 4.88
CA LYS A 118 2.84 -19.00 4.81
C LYS A 118 3.35 -20.34 4.28
N SER A 119 2.71 -21.44 4.67
CA SER A 119 3.12 -22.79 4.31
C SER A 119 2.28 -23.37 3.14
N LEU A 120 1.55 -22.54 2.39
CA LEU A 120 0.74 -23.01 1.27
C LEU A 120 1.61 -23.68 0.20
N PHE A 121 2.70 -23.03 -0.18
CA PHE A 121 3.60 -23.56 -1.22
C PHE A 121 4.24 -24.90 -0.88
N ASN A 122 4.48 -25.16 0.41
CA ASN A 122 4.99 -26.47 0.87
C ASN A 122 4.01 -27.62 0.59
N CYS A 123 2.72 -27.30 0.40
CA CYS A 123 1.65 -28.28 0.15
C CYS A 123 1.23 -28.34 -1.32
N LEU A 124 1.71 -27.41 -2.16
CA LEU A 124 1.54 -27.46 -3.60
C LEU A 124 2.68 -28.30 -4.19
N ASN A 125 2.45 -29.62 -4.22
CA ASN A 125 3.37 -30.54 -4.92
C ASN A 125 2.87 -30.76 -6.35
N ASP A 126 3.02 -29.71 -7.19
CA ASP A 126 2.66 -29.70 -8.59
C ASP A 126 3.74 -28.98 -9.42
N LYS A 127 3.52 -28.90 -10.73
CA LYS A 127 4.46 -28.26 -11.67
C LYS A 127 4.31 -26.74 -11.74
N SER A 128 3.34 -26.15 -10.99
CA SER A 128 3.14 -24.71 -11.01
C SER A 128 4.36 -23.97 -10.49
N LYS A 129 4.67 -22.84 -11.09
CA LYS A 129 5.67 -21.91 -10.61
C LYS A 129 5.12 -21.07 -9.47
N LYS A 130 5.90 -20.85 -8.44
CA LYS A 130 5.46 -20.28 -7.16
C LYS A 130 6.14 -18.96 -6.89
N ILE A 131 5.36 -17.90 -6.83
CA ILE A 131 5.81 -16.53 -6.57
C ILE A 131 5.29 -16.04 -5.24
N MET A 132 6.17 -15.49 -4.42
CA MET A 132 5.80 -14.72 -3.24
C MET A 132 5.99 -13.23 -3.51
N TRP A 133 4.92 -12.43 -3.37
CA TRP A 133 5.03 -10.98 -3.45
C TRP A 133 5.24 -10.39 -2.06
N TYR A 134 6.38 -9.71 -1.87
CA TYR A 134 6.85 -9.23 -0.59
C TYR A 134 6.77 -7.71 -0.50
N HIS A 135 5.79 -7.21 0.26
CA HIS A 135 5.44 -5.79 0.36
C HIS A 135 6.10 -5.06 1.53
N ILE A 136 7.15 -5.62 2.14
CA ILE A 136 7.82 -5.03 3.31
C ILE A 136 9.22 -4.58 2.94
N SER A 137 9.69 -3.49 3.58
CA SER A 137 11.03 -2.91 3.41
C SER A 137 12.09 -3.49 4.34
N GLN A 138 11.76 -4.51 5.10
CA GLN A 138 12.65 -5.09 6.11
C GLN A 138 12.81 -6.60 5.89
N ASP A 139 13.97 -7.13 6.30
CA ASP A 139 14.11 -8.58 6.45
C ASP A 139 13.17 -9.09 7.54
N GLY A 140 12.54 -10.22 7.31
CA GLY A 140 11.59 -10.79 8.24
C GLY A 140 11.51 -12.31 8.17
N TYR A 141 10.92 -12.92 9.19
CA TYR A 141 10.79 -14.38 9.28
C TYR A 141 10.01 -15.04 8.13
N TYR A 142 9.26 -14.25 7.33
CA TYR A 142 8.60 -14.72 6.11
C TYR A 142 9.60 -15.11 5.02
N LEU A 143 10.84 -14.60 5.11
CA LEU A 143 11.95 -14.92 4.21
C LEU A 143 12.82 -16.09 4.71
N ASP A 144 12.44 -16.77 5.77
CA ASP A 144 13.12 -17.97 6.22
C ASP A 144 13.07 -19.09 5.15
N LYS A 145 14.13 -19.88 5.05
CA LYS A 145 14.27 -20.99 4.08
C LYS A 145 13.05 -21.89 4.05
N LYS A 146 12.46 -22.20 5.22
CA LYS A 146 11.25 -23.04 5.31
C LYS A 146 10.05 -22.54 4.51
N TYR A 147 10.05 -21.26 4.05
CA TYR A 147 9.01 -20.68 3.20
C TYR A 147 9.53 -20.35 1.81
N THR A 148 10.81 -19.95 1.68
CA THR A 148 11.39 -19.46 0.43
C THR A 148 11.98 -20.57 -0.44
N ASP A 149 12.31 -21.73 0.14
CA ASP A 149 12.79 -22.87 -0.65
C ASP A 149 11.74 -23.38 -1.63
N TYR A 150 10.47 -23.16 -1.35
CA TYR A 150 9.33 -23.51 -2.22
C TYR A 150 8.92 -22.39 -3.18
N CYS A 151 9.62 -21.26 -3.20
CA CYS A 151 9.37 -20.18 -4.14
C CYS A 151 10.35 -20.23 -5.30
N ASP A 152 9.83 -20.12 -6.53
CA ASP A 152 10.65 -19.94 -7.74
C ASP A 152 11.13 -18.48 -7.84
N ARG A 153 10.27 -17.52 -7.44
CA ARG A 153 10.58 -16.09 -7.40
C ARG A 153 10.02 -15.44 -6.13
N ILE A 154 10.65 -14.35 -5.72
CA ILE A 154 10.21 -13.44 -4.66
C ILE A 154 10.21 -12.04 -5.27
N ILE A 155 9.03 -11.46 -5.42
CA ILE A 155 8.86 -10.11 -5.97
C ILE A 155 8.89 -9.09 -4.84
N THR A 156 9.71 -8.05 -5.00
CA THR A 156 9.72 -6.85 -4.15
C THR A 156 9.12 -5.68 -4.92
N VAL A 157 8.70 -4.64 -4.19
CA VAL A 157 7.96 -3.50 -4.77
C VAL A 157 8.85 -2.38 -5.31
N ASN A 158 10.14 -2.41 -5.02
CA ASN A 158 11.17 -1.50 -5.56
C ASN A 158 12.58 -2.10 -5.38
N GLU A 159 13.57 -1.49 -6.05
CA GLU A 159 14.97 -1.93 -6.02
C GLU A 159 15.56 -1.84 -4.61
N GLN A 160 15.22 -0.80 -3.84
CA GLN A 160 15.74 -0.60 -2.49
C GLN A 160 15.31 -1.75 -1.56
N CYS A 161 14.05 -2.20 -1.67
CA CYS A 161 13.56 -3.37 -0.93
C CYS A 161 14.30 -4.65 -1.38
N ARG A 162 14.55 -4.82 -2.68
CA ARG A 162 15.33 -5.95 -3.21
C ARG A 162 16.73 -5.96 -2.60
N ASP A 163 17.43 -4.83 -2.61
CA ASP A 163 18.80 -4.71 -2.14
C ASP A 163 18.90 -4.97 -0.63
N ILE A 164 17.96 -4.49 0.16
CA ILE A 164 17.88 -4.79 1.60
C ILE A 164 17.78 -6.31 1.83
N ILE A 165 16.94 -7.00 1.06
CA ILE A 165 16.76 -8.45 1.21
C ILE A 165 18.00 -9.19 0.69
N ALA A 166 18.56 -8.80 -0.45
CA ALA A 166 19.76 -9.41 -1.03
C ALA A 166 20.95 -9.31 -0.05
N ASN A 167 21.14 -8.14 0.56
CA ASN A 167 22.19 -7.92 1.55
C ASN A 167 21.99 -8.74 2.83
N ALA A 168 20.75 -8.81 3.34
CA ALA A 168 20.44 -9.57 4.54
C ALA A 168 20.45 -11.09 4.30
N ARG A 169 20.08 -11.53 3.09
CA ARG A 169 19.91 -12.94 2.71
C ARG A 169 20.46 -13.21 1.30
N PRO A 170 21.78 -13.21 1.10
CA PRO A 170 22.39 -13.35 -0.24
C PRO A 170 21.94 -14.59 -1.01
N TYR A 171 21.58 -15.68 -0.34
CA TYR A 171 21.08 -16.89 -0.97
C TYR A 171 19.73 -16.73 -1.70
N LEU A 172 18.99 -15.63 -1.44
CA LEU A 172 17.75 -15.32 -2.13
C LEU A 172 17.95 -14.49 -3.40
N GLU A 173 19.11 -13.86 -3.59
CA GLU A 173 19.38 -12.96 -4.72
C GLU A 173 18.98 -13.55 -6.09
N PRO A 174 19.26 -14.83 -6.41
CA PRO A 174 18.86 -15.43 -7.69
C PRO A 174 17.34 -15.56 -7.87
N LYS A 175 16.57 -15.47 -6.78
CA LYS A 175 15.10 -15.55 -6.78
C LYS A 175 14.42 -14.19 -6.73
N LEU A 176 15.15 -13.11 -6.43
CA LEU A 176 14.58 -11.78 -6.28
C LEU A 176 14.23 -11.18 -7.65
N GLY A 177 13.04 -10.57 -7.71
CA GLY A 177 12.58 -9.74 -8.80
C GLY A 177 11.95 -8.45 -8.28
N VAL A 178 11.84 -7.45 -9.13
CA VAL A 178 11.22 -6.17 -8.77
C VAL A 178 10.04 -5.92 -9.70
N VAL A 179 8.87 -5.70 -9.11
CA VAL A 179 7.66 -5.25 -9.80
C VAL A 179 6.99 -4.20 -8.94
N GLY A 180 6.94 -2.97 -9.41
CA GLY A 180 6.30 -1.86 -8.71
C GLY A 180 4.78 -2.03 -8.61
N ASN A 181 4.12 -1.05 -7.97
CA ASN A 181 2.67 -1.02 -7.93
C ASN A 181 2.11 -0.17 -9.07
N ILE A 182 1.07 -0.63 -9.73
CA ILE A 182 0.28 0.15 -10.69
C ILE A 182 -0.62 1.11 -9.92
N ILE A 183 -0.83 2.31 -10.49
CA ILE A 183 -1.71 3.31 -9.91
C ILE A 183 -2.71 3.81 -10.94
N ASP A 184 -3.99 3.88 -10.56
CA ASP A 184 -5.05 4.40 -11.43
C ASP A 184 -5.04 5.93 -11.46
N TYR A 185 -4.02 6.48 -12.15
CA TYR A 185 -3.81 7.94 -12.24
C TYR A 185 -4.96 8.67 -12.92
N LYS A 186 -5.70 8.02 -13.84
CA LYS A 186 -6.83 8.63 -14.53
C LYS A 186 -7.98 8.89 -13.59
N ASN A 187 -8.34 7.88 -12.80
CA ASN A 187 -9.38 7.98 -11.79
C ASN A 187 -9.00 8.98 -10.68
N ILE A 188 -7.74 8.95 -10.21
CA ILE A 188 -7.25 9.91 -9.21
C ILE A 188 -7.38 11.34 -9.73
N ARG A 189 -6.94 11.63 -10.95
CA ARG A 189 -7.09 12.95 -11.56
C ARG A 189 -8.55 13.36 -11.73
N SER A 190 -9.44 12.42 -12.03
CA SER A 190 -10.87 12.68 -12.11
C SER A 190 -11.45 13.05 -10.75
N LEU A 191 -11.15 12.29 -9.71
CA LEU A 191 -11.60 12.49 -8.34
C LEU A 191 -10.99 13.74 -7.67
N ALA A 192 -9.81 14.16 -8.11
CA ALA A 192 -9.13 15.37 -7.64
C ALA A 192 -9.86 16.66 -8.06
N LYS A 193 -10.64 16.61 -9.16
CA LYS A 193 -11.44 17.75 -9.62
C LYS A 193 -12.59 18.01 -8.64
N CYS A 194 -12.54 19.17 -8.00
CA CYS A 194 -13.55 19.60 -7.03
C CYS A 194 -13.73 21.11 -7.09
N SER A 195 -14.97 21.56 -7.23
CA SER A 195 -15.31 22.98 -7.23
C SER A 195 -15.48 23.57 -5.83
N GLU A 196 -15.66 22.71 -4.81
CA GLU A 196 -15.76 23.11 -3.42
C GLU A 196 -14.39 23.58 -2.91
N ARG A 197 -14.33 24.77 -2.30
CA ARG A 197 -13.13 25.24 -1.61
C ARG A 197 -13.02 24.54 -0.27
N LEU A 198 -11.95 23.79 -0.06
CA LEU A 198 -11.74 22.98 1.13
C LEU A 198 -10.90 23.68 2.19
N PHE A 199 -10.09 24.66 1.78
CA PHE A 199 -9.12 25.35 2.63
C PHE A 199 -9.26 26.87 2.54
N ASP A 200 -8.87 27.52 3.62
CA ASP A 200 -8.72 28.96 3.66
C ASP A 200 -7.48 29.37 2.81
N PRO A 201 -7.64 30.24 1.79
CA PRO A 201 -6.55 30.64 0.91
C PRO A 201 -5.48 31.49 1.57
N GLU A 202 -5.79 32.14 2.69
CA GLU A 202 -4.84 32.97 3.47
C GLU A 202 -4.00 32.12 4.42
N THR A 203 -4.29 30.82 4.51
CA THR A 203 -3.61 29.87 5.38
C THR A 203 -2.77 28.91 4.56
N PHE A 204 -1.55 28.62 5.00
CA PHE A 204 -0.73 27.55 4.41
C PHE A 204 -1.25 26.20 4.92
N ASN A 205 -1.76 25.39 4.01
CA ASN A 205 -2.48 24.16 4.33
C ASN A 205 -1.62 22.93 4.01
N ALA A 206 -1.17 22.25 5.07
CA ALA A 206 -0.50 20.95 4.97
C ALA A 206 -1.50 19.80 5.16
N VAL A 207 -1.31 18.70 4.43
CA VAL A 207 -2.18 17.50 4.51
C VAL A 207 -1.34 16.26 4.72
N THR A 208 -1.73 15.41 5.66
CA THR A 208 -1.27 14.03 5.80
C THR A 208 -2.46 13.09 5.56
N CYS A 209 -2.26 12.04 4.75
CA CYS A 209 -3.27 11.00 4.58
C CYS A 209 -2.71 9.64 5.02
N ALA A 210 -3.14 9.19 6.21
CA ALA A 210 -2.68 7.93 6.80
C ALA A 210 -3.62 7.49 7.93
N ARG A 211 -3.64 6.18 8.25
CA ARG A 211 -4.21 5.71 9.51
C ARG A 211 -3.52 6.42 10.68
N ILE A 212 -4.28 6.69 11.74
CA ILE A 212 -3.72 7.28 12.95
C ILE A 212 -3.13 6.16 13.80
N SER A 213 -1.90 5.76 13.48
CA SER A 213 -1.15 4.68 14.12
C SER A 213 0.33 5.08 14.29
N PRO A 214 1.05 4.45 15.24
CA PRO A 214 2.43 4.84 15.57
C PRO A 214 3.37 4.86 14.37
N GLU A 215 3.31 3.83 13.52
CA GLU A 215 4.20 3.67 12.35
C GLU A 215 4.00 4.74 11.27
N LYS A 216 2.82 5.39 11.26
CA LYS A 216 2.52 6.50 10.33
C LYS A 216 3.01 7.86 10.82
N GLY A 217 3.61 7.91 12.02
CA GLY A 217 4.33 9.08 12.51
C GLY A 217 3.44 10.29 12.83
N ILE A 218 2.15 10.09 13.20
CA ILE A 218 1.24 11.22 13.50
C ILE A 218 1.72 12.02 14.71
N ALA A 219 2.35 11.38 15.71
CA ALA A 219 2.97 12.07 16.82
C ALA A 219 4.15 12.96 16.37
N LEU A 220 4.92 12.48 15.40
CA LEU A 220 6.01 13.25 14.79
C LEU A 220 5.48 14.45 13.99
N ALA A 221 4.37 14.26 13.24
CA ALA A 221 3.68 15.34 12.55
C ALA A 221 3.15 16.42 13.51
N LEU A 222 2.56 16.00 14.62
CA LEU A 222 2.05 16.93 15.64
C LEU A 222 3.18 17.77 16.25
N GLU A 223 4.31 17.15 16.58
CA GLU A 223 5.46 17.87 17.11
C GLU A 223 6.07 18.81 16.07
N ALA A 224 6.18 18.40 14.82
CA ALA A 224 6.62 19.27 13.71
C ALA A 224 5.65 20.45 13.51
N CYS A 225 4.31 20.22 13.60
CA CYS A 225 3.30 21.27 13.55
C CYS A 225 3.49 22.28 14.69
N ARG A 226 3.78 21.80 15.91
CA ARG A 226 4.06 22.66 17.07
C ARG A 226 5.25 23.59 16.80
N ILE A 227 6.32 23.05 16.22
CA ILE A 227 7.52 23.83 15.88
C ILE A 227 7.22 24.86 14.77
N VAL A 228 6.57 24.46 13.67
CA VAL A 228 6.20 25.37 12.56
C VAL A 228 5.30 26.51 13.10
N SER A 229 4.35 26.21 13.97
CA SER A 229 3.40 27.18 14.53
C SER A 229 4.01 28.24 15.42
N GLN A 230 5.29 28.10 15.82
CA GLN A 230 6.03 29.12 16.55
C GLN A 230 6.53 30.27 15.64
N SER A 231 6.65 30.00 14.35
CA SER A 231 7.20 30.97 13.38
C SER A 231 6.24 31.31 12.24
N VAL A 232 5.15 30.54 12.07
CA VAL A 232 4.15 30.72 11.02
C VAL A 232 2.76 30.72 11.61
N ASP A 233 2.16 31.91 11.73
CA ASP A 233 0.82 32.06 12.34
C ASP A 233 -0.28 31.44 11.46
N ASN A 234 -0.25 31.73 10.17
CA ASN A 234 -1.24 31.23 9.19
C ASN A 234 -0.84 29.87 8.66
N PHE A 235 -0.77 28.85 9.54
CA PHE A 235 -0.44 27.47 9.21
C PHE A 235 -1.47 26.52 9.80
N ARG A 236 -1.95 25.57 8.98
CA ARG A 236 -2.81 24.47 9.42
C ARG A 236 -2.33 23.15 8.83
N TRP A 237 -2.45 22.10 9.64
CA TRP A 237 -2.12 20.74 9.25
C TRP A 237 -3.32 19.82 9.43
N TYR A 238 -3.78 19.25 8.36
CA TYR A 238 -4.94 18.37 8.34
C TYR A 238 -4.49 16.91 8.24
N VAL A 239 -5.06 16.04 9.06
CA VAL A 239 -4.82 14.60 9.01
C VAL A 239 -6.08 13.89 8.54
N ILE A 240 -5.99 13.19 7.41
CA ILE A 240 -7.06 12.39 6.82
C ILE A 240 -6.75 10.91 7.05
N GLY A 241 -7.66 10.19 7.67
CA GLY A 241 -7.55 8.76 7.88
C GLY A 241 -8.31 8.28 9.10
N PRO A 242 -8.56 6.98 9.17
CA PRO A 242 -9.27 6.39 10.30
C PRO A 242 -8.39 6.35 11.55
N LYS A 243 -9.06 6.33 12.69
CA LYS A 243 -8.47 5.84 13.93
C LYS A 243 -8.12 4.36 13.73
N ASP A 244 -6.93 3.95 14.13
CA ASP A 244 -6.58 2.56 14.24
C ASP A 244 -7.21 1.98 15.53
N GLU A 245 -8.10 1.01 15.38
CA GLU A 245 -8.82 0.44 16.52
C GLU A 245 -7.89 -0.30 17.48
N GLU A 246 -6.84 -0.95 16.94
CA GLU A 246 -5.81 -1.64 17.73
C GLU A 246 -4.88 -0.66 18.45
N ALA A 247 -4.79 0.59 17.96
CA ALA A 247 -3.98 1.67 18.54
C ALA A 247 -4.82 2.75 19.24
N SER A 248 -5.94 2.40 19.83
CA SER A 248 -6.86 3.37 20.46
C SER A 248 -6.21 4.24 21.56
N ALA A 249 -5.28 3.69 22.33
CA ALA A 249 -4.50 4.41 23.33
C ALA A 249 -3.63 5.51 22.70
N TYR A 250 -2.99 5.20 21.57
CA TYR A 250 -2.19 6.15 20.78
C TYR A 250 -3.04 7.31 20.27
N TYR A 251 -4.21 7.01 19.69
CA TYR A 251 -5.14 8.05 19.24
C TYR A 251 -5.53 9.01 20.37
N ASN A 252 -5.88 8.47 21.54
CA ASN A 252 -6.25 9.29 22.69
C ASN A 252 -5.07 10.13 23.22
N ASP A 253 -3.84 9.63 23.13
CA ASP A 253 -2.63 10.39 23.46
C ASP A 253 -2.42 11.57 22.50
N ILE A 254 -2.63 11.35 21.18
CA ILE A 254 -2.57 12.43 20.18
C ILE A 254 -3.57 13.53 20.50
N ILE A 255 -4.84 13.21 20.82
CA ILE A 255 -5.86 14.22 21.18
C ILE A 255 -5.41 15.03 22.39
N LYS A 256 -4.95 14.37 23.48
CA LYS A 256 -4.47 15.05 24.67
C LYS A 256 -3.29 15.99 24.39
N LYS A 257 -2.38 15.58 23.50
CA LYS A 257 -1.23 16.42 23.11
C LYS A 257 -1.65 17.61 22.26
N ILE A 258 -2.62 17.46 21.34
CA ILE A 258 -3.20 18.59 20.60
C ILE A 258 -3.72 19.64 21.57
N ASP A 259 -4.54 19.22 22.54
CA ASP A 259 -5.09 20.12 23.57
C ASP A 259 -3.98 20.78 24.42
N SER A 260 -3.04 19.98 24.93
CA SER A 260 -1.96 20.49 25.80
C SER A 260 -1.00 21.45 25.09
N TYR A 261 -0.85 21.33 23.77
CA TYR A 261 -0.04 22.23 22.94
C TYR A 261 -0.84 23.47 22.45
N GLY A 262 -2.15 23.52 22.69
CA GLY A 262 -3.01 24.59 22.18
C GLY A 262 -3.13 24.60 20.66
N LEU A 263 -3.09 23.43 20.02
CA LEU A 263 -3.06 23.28 18.55
C LEU A 263 -4.41 22.86 17.96
N ASN A 264 -5.52 22.98 18.68
CA ASN A 264 -6.84 22.51 18.23
C ASN A 264 -7.28 23.10 16.88
N ASP A 265 -6.92 24.36 16.60
CA ASP A 265 -7.24 25.06 15.35
C ASP A 265 -6.14 24.87 14.27
N LYS A 266 -4.98 24.33 14.63
CA LYS A 266 -3.80 24.19 13.73
C LYS A 266 -3.52 22.77 13.32
N PHE A 267 -3.84 21.76 14.15
CA PHE A 267 -3.65 20.33 13.83
C PHE A 267 -4.99 19.60 13.87
N VAL A 268 -5.62 19.47 12.71
CA VAL A 268 -7.03 19.07 12.59
C VAL A 268 -7.14 17.61 12.11
N LEU A 269 -7.71 16.75 12.94
CA LEU A 269 -8.00 15.35 12.58
C LEU A 269 -9.36 15.29 11.85
N LEU A 270 -9.33 15.10 10.53
CA LEU A 270 -10.54 15.06 9.70
C LEU A 270 -11.28 13.72 9.74
N GLY A 271 -10.63 12.65 10.27
CA GLY A 271 -11.15 11.29 10.15
C GLY A 271 -11.07 10.75 8.71
N SER A 272 -11.71 9.61 8.45
CA SER A 272 -11.75 9.02 7.12
C SER A 272 -12.49 9.91 6.13
N ARG A 273 -11.95 9.98 4.90
CA ARG A 273 -12.59 10.64 3.76
C ARG A 273 -12.60 9.68 2.58
N SER A 274 -13.72 9.53 1.93
CA SER A 274 -13.88 8.64 0.76
C SER A 274 -13.08 9.13 -0.45
N ASN A 275 -12.85 10.44 -0.56
CA ASN A 275 -12.05 11.06 -1.60
C ASN A 275 -10.99 11.99 -0.99
N PRO A 276 -9.77 11.51 -0.71
CA PRO A 276 -8.68 12.34 -0.23
C PRO A 276 -8.05 13.19 -1.33
N TYR A 277 -8.21 12.83 -2.59
CA TYR A 277 -7.54 13.46 -3.73
C TYR A 277 -7.93 14.93 -3.92
N LYS A 278 -9.18 15.30 -3.60
CA LYS A 278 -9.60 16.69 -3.63
C LYS A 278 -8.86 17.57 -2.63
N TYR A 279 -8.40 17.00 -1.51
CA TYR A 279 -7.57 17.70 -0.52
C TYR A 279 -6.13 17.83 -1.04
N PHE A 280 -5.56 16.78 -1.66
CA PHE A 280 -4.23 16.84 -2.26
C PHE A 280 -4.16 17.89 -3.37
N ALA A 281 -5.18 17.97 -4.21
CA ALA A 281 -5.22 18.93 -5.31
C ALA A 281 -5.30 20.41 -4.86
N GLN A 282 -5.78 20.66 -3.64
CA GLN A 282 -5.98 22.01 -3.14
C GLN A 282 -5.01 22.43 -2.02
N CYS A 283 -4.30 21.49 -1.40
CA CYS A 283 -3.34 21.85 -0.35
C CYS A 283 -2.08 22.49 -0.91
N ASP A 284 -1.36 23.20 -0.05
CA ASP A 284 -0.05 23.76 -0.36
C ASP A 284 1.04 22.72 -0.29
N LEU A 285 0.87 21.69 0.57
CA LEU A 285 1.87 20.70 0.86
C LEU A 285 1.23 19.39 1.36
N VAL A 286 1.66 18.26 0.81
CA VAL A 286 1.43 16.96 1.44
C VAL A 286 2.65 16.61 2.30
N VAL A 287 2.41 16.22 3.54
CA VAL A 287 3.46 15.77 4.44
C VAL A 287 3.22 14.33 4.84
N GLN A 288 4.20 13.46 4.62
CA GLN A 288 4.13 12.06 4.98
C GLN A 288 5.22 11.71 6.01
N PRO A 289 4.90 11.72 7.30
CA PRO A 289 5.86 11.60 8.40
C PRO A 289 6.09 10.16 8.86
N SER A 290 5.84 9.17 8.01
CA SER A 290 5.94 7.74 8.36
C SER A 290 7.32 7.37 8.90
N LEU A 291 7.34 6.45 9.87
CA LEU A 291 8.59 5.96 10.48
C LEU A 291 9.21 4.83 9.65
N ASN A 292 8.39 4.05 8.96
CA ASN A 292 8.82 2.93 8.14
C ASN A 292 7.81 2.63 7.03
N GLU A 293 8.28 2.56 5.77
CA GLU A 293 7.46 2.23 4.60
C GLU A 293 8.30 1.56 3.52
N ALA A 294 7.76 0.53 2.89
CA ALA A 294 8.35 -0.10 1.71
C ALA A 294 8.01 0.67 0.43
N GLN A 295 6.73 1.01 0.28
CA GLN A 295 6.21 1.83 -0.80
C GLN A 295 5.01 2.63 -0.30
N LEU A 296 4.99 3.91 -0.61
CA LEU A 296 3.96 4.85 -0.20
C LEU A 296 3.08 5.20 -1.41
N LEU A 297 1.96 4.48 -1.61
CA LEU A 297 1.03 4.82 -2.68
C LEU A 297 0.50 6.24 -2.53
N VAL A 298 0.28 6.70 -1.29
CA VAL A 298 -0.20 8.05 -0.99
C VAL A 298 0.72 9.15 -1.54
N LEU A 299 2.05 8.93 -1.61
CA LEU A 299 2.96 9.90 -2.25
C LEU A 299 2.72 9.97 -3.76
N ARG A 300 2.57 8.81 -4.42
CA ARG A 300 2.25 8.76 -5.86
C ARG A 300 0.88 9.39 -6.14
N GLU A 301 -0.10 9.16 -5.29
CA GLU A 301 -1.43 9.77 -5.36
C GLU A 301 -1.32 11.31 -5.22
N ALA A 302 -0.52 11.81 -4.30
CA ALA A 302 -0.26 13.24 -4.13
C ALA A 302 0.46 13.85 -5.34
N LEU A 303 1.47 13.16 -5.90
CA LEU A 303 2.15 13.58 -7.14
C LEU A 303 1.16 13.67 -8.31
N ILE A 304 0.26 12.69 -8.48
CA ILE A 304 -0.77 12.69 -9.52
C ILE A 304 -1.71 13.89 -9.40
N CYS A 305 -1.98 14.33 -8.16
CA CYS A 305 -2.77 15.54 -7.86
C CYS A 305 -1.98 16.85 -8.00
N GLY A 306 -0.69 16.79 -8.31
CA GLY A 306 0.18 17.97 -8.46
C GLY A 306 0.62 18.60 -7.13
N ALA A 307 0.50 17.90 -6.00
CA ALA A 307 0.85 18.44 -4.69
C ALA A 307 2.36 18.34 -4.42
N PRO A 308 3.02 19.42 -3.99
CA PRO A 308 4.37 19.33 -3.42
C PRO A 308 4.38 18.44 -2.18
N ILE A 309 5.49 17.75 -1.94
CA ILE A 309 5.56 16.74 -0.87
C ILE A 309 6.78 16.97 0.01
N VAL A 310 6.60 16.81 1.33
CA VAL A 310 7.66 16.51 2.28
C VAL A 310 7.43 15.09 2.80
N SER A 311 8.40 14.21 2.66
CA SER A 311 8.35 12.85 3.18
C SER A 311 9.55 12.55 4.04
N THR A 312 9.36 11.78 5.10
CA THR A 312 10.49 11.22 5.86
C THR A 312 11.32 10.26 4.99
N ALA A 313 12.60 10.14 5.33
CA ALA A 313 13.62 9.36 4.63
C ALA A 313 13.42 7.82 4.77
N THR A 314 12.18 7.35 4.69
CA THR A 314 11.85 5.92 4.60
C THR A 314 12.28 5.33 3.26
N VAL A 315 12.37 4.01 3.17
CA VAL A 315 12.65 3.30 1.90
C VAL A 315 11.65 3.73 0.83
N GLY A 316 10.35 3.70 1.14
CA GLY A 316 9.29 4.09 0.22
C GLY A 316 9.30 5.58 -0.14
N GLY A 317 9.68 6.46 0.78
CA GLY A 317 9.85 7.89 0.51
C GLY A 317 10.95 8.15 -0.51
N LYS A 318 12.14 7.59 -0.27
CA LYS A 318 13.32 7.68 -1.16
C LYS A 318 13.10 7.00 -2.52
N ALA A 319 12.31 5.93 -2.56
CA ALA A 319 12.01 5.24 -3.81
C ALA A 319 10.98 6.00 -4.68
N THR A 320 10.20 6.90 -4.09
CA THR A 320 9.11 7.60 -4.78
C THR A 320 9.48 9.02 -5.18
N LEU A 321 10.26 9.72 -4.35
CA LEU A 321 10.62 11.13 -4.55
C LEU A 321 12.08 11.29 -4.96
N GLU A 322 12.29 12.19 -5.91
CA GLU A 322 13.61 12.77 -6.20
C GLU A 322 13.76 14.05 -5.36
N ASP A 323 14.69 14.00 -4.36
CA ASP A 323 14.84 15.07 -3.37
C ASP A 323 15.19 16.41 -4.00
N GLY A 324 14.43 17.43 -3.66
CA GLY A 324 14.54 18.78 -4.21
C GLY A 324 13.93 18.96 -5.61
N VAL A 325 13.53 17.89 -6.30
CA VAL A 325 12.99 17.90 -7.67
C VAL A 325 11.48 17.65 -7.69
N THR A 326 11.01 16.48 -7.22
CA THR A 326 9.59 16.12 -7.17
C THR A 326 8.99 16.19 -5.76
N GLY A 327 9.84 16.43 -4.77
CA GLY A 327 9.48 16.58 -3.36
C GLY A 327 10.71 16.84 -2.52
N VAL A 328 10.56 16.84 -1.21
CA VAL A 328 11.66 17.07 -0.26
C VAL A 328 11.71 15.91 0.72
N ILE A 329 12.89 15.35 0.92
CA ILE A 329 13.14 14.30 1.91
C ILE A 329 13.61 14.93 3.22
N ALA A 330 12.97 14.57 4.31
CA ALA A 330 13.32 14.96 5.66
C ALA A 330 13.84 13.76 6.46
N ASP A 331 14.75 14.00 7.39
CA ASP A 331 15.10 13.00 8.40
C ASP A 331 13.86 12.65 9.24
N ILE A 332 13.86 11.47 9.89
CA ILE A 332 12.77 11.02 10.75
C ILE A 332 12.85 11.78 12.10
N SER A 333 12.67 13.09 12.05
CA SER A 333 12.63 13.98 13.20
C SER A 333 11.67 15.16 12.98
N ALA A 334 11.05 15.63 14.05
CA ALA A 334 10.13 16.76 13.99
C ALA A 334 10.84 18.05 13.58
N GLU A 335 12.09 18.23 14.03
CA GLU A 335 12.94 19.36 13.73
C GLU A 335 13.26 19.46 12.24
N ASP A 336 13.61 18.34 11.61
CA ASP A 336 13.93 18.36 10.18
C ASP A 336 12.68 18.51 9.31
N ILE A 337 11.58 17.81 9.65
CA ILE A 337 10.28 17.98 8.97
C ILE A 337 9.86 19.46 9.06
N SER A 338 9.89 20.07 10.24
CA SER A 338 9.52 21.48 10.42
C SER A 338 10.41 22.43 9.66
N ARG A 339 11.74 22.20 9.66
CA ARG A 339 12.72 22.99 8.90
C ARG A 339 12.44 22.93 7.39
N LYS A 340 12.14 21.73 6.85
CA LYS A 340 11.79 21.54 5.43
C LYS A 340 10.48 22.24 5.08
N ILE A 341 9.47 22.16 5.94
CA ILE A 341 8.18 22.86 5.76
C ILE A 341 8.41 24.37 5.75
N CYS A 342 9.08 24.94 6.75
CA CYS A 342 9.38 26.37 6.82
C CYS A 342 10.17 26.84 5.60
N GLY A 343 11.15 26.05 5.12
CA GLY A 343 11.88 26.34 3.89
C GLY A 343 10.97 26.42 2.67
N LEU A 344 10.01 25.49 2.51
CA LEU A 344 9.05 25.56 1.41
C LEU A 344 8.01 26.69 1.56
N ILE A 345 7.72 27.14 2.76
CA ILE A 345 6.87 28.32 3.00
C ILE A 345 7.60 29.60 2.58
N SER A 346 8.83 29.79 3.05
CA SER A 346 9.65 30.99 2.78
C SER A 346 10.16 31.05 1.33
N GLU A 347 10.50 29.91 0.73
CA GLU A 347 11.01 29.79 -0.63
C GLU A 347 9.87 29.42 -1.60
N GLY A 348 8.88 30.30 -1.80
CA GLY A 348 7.72 30.02 -2.68
C GLY A 348 8.10 29.59 -4.09
N ASN A 349 9.18 30.13 -4.66
CA ASN A 349 9.70 29.75 -5.98
C ASN A 349 10.11 28.27 -6.05
N LYS A 350 10.67 27.72 -4.98
CA LYS A 350 11.04 26.30 -4.91
C LYS A 350 9.82 25.40 -4.98
N ARG A 351 8.75 25.76 -4.26
CA ARG A 351 7.47 25.04 -4.30
C ARG A 351 6.85 25.08 -5.70
N VAL A 352 6.90 26.23 -6.38
CA VAL A 352 6.44 26.38 -7.78
C VAL A 352 7.26 25.49 -8.71
N THR A 353 8.58 25.46 -8.57
CA THR A 353 9.46 24.59 -9.37
C THR A 353 9.15 23.12 -9.16
N ILE A 354 8.96 22.68 -7.91
CA ILE A 354 8.57 21.30 -7.60
C ILE A 354 7.23 20.95 -8.27
N LYS A 355 6.22 21.83 -8.18
CA LYS A 355 4.92 21.61 -8.87
C LYS A 355 5.11 21.42 -10.37
N LYS A 356 5.90 22.26 -11.02
CA LYS A 356 6.19 22.14 -12.45
C LYS A 356 6.85 20.81 -12.80
N ASN A 357 7.84 20.38 -12.03
CA ASN A 357 8.52 19.10 -12.25
C ASN A 357 7.57 17.91 -12.07
N ILE A 358 6.59 18.02 -11.15
CA ILE A 358 5.55 16.98 -10.95
C ILE A 358 4.63 16.89 -12.18
N GLU A 359 4.29 18.02 -12.82
CA GLU A 359 3.46 18.06 -14.03
C GLU A 359 4.10 17.30 -15.20
N ASP A 360 5.43 17.26 -15.26
CA ASP A 360 6.21 16.57 -16.30
C ASP A 360 6.26 15.04 -16.11
N ILE A 361 5.75 14.51 -15.00
CA ILE A 361 5.76 13.06 -14.72
C ILE A 361 4.74 12.33 -15.62
N ASP A 362 5.25 11.41 -16.44
CA ASP A 362 4.41 10.51 -17.25
C ASP A 362 4.04 9.23 -16.48
N PHE A 363 2.90 9.28 -15.79
CA PHE A 363 2.39 8.16 -15.01
C PHE A 363 1.95 6.97 -15.89
N SER A 364 1.61 7.20 -17.18
CA SER A 364 1.31 6.12 -18.11
C SER A 364 2.53 5.25 -18.34
N LYS A 365 3.65 5.88 -18.74
CA LYS A 365 4.92 5.16 -18.94
C LYS A 365 5.40 4.43 -17.69
N GLN A 366 5.15 5.00 -16.49
CA GLN A 366 5.48 4.32 -15.24
C GLN A 366 4.65 3.04 -15.07
N ASN A 367 3.34 3.08 -15.37
CA ASN A 367 2.49 1.90 -15.30
C ASN A 367 2.87 0.87 -16.37
N ASP A 368 3.13 1.29 -17.62
CA ASP A 368 3.56 0.40 -18.70
C ASP A 368 4.84 -0.35 -18.32
N LYS A 369 5.81 0.37 -17.74
CA LYS A 369 7.04 -0.26 -17.23
C LYS A 369 6.75 -1.31 -16.15
N VAL A 370 5.79 -1.06 -15.24
CA VAL A 370 5.43 -2.04 -14.20
C VAL A 370 4.81 -3.30 -14.83
N ILE A 371 4.00 -3.15 -15.87
CA ILE A 371 3.40 -4.27 -16.62
C ILE A 371 4.51 -5.07 -17.32
N ASP A 372 5.45 -4.41 -17.98
CA ASP A 372 6.59 -5.05 -18.63
C ASP A 372 7.46 -5.82 -17.63
N ASP A 373 7.75 -5.21 -16.46
CA ASP A 373 8.52 -5.85 -15.39
C ASP A 373 7.78 -7.08 -14.84
N PHE A 374 6.45 -7.01 -14.69
CA PHE A 374 5.62 -8.13 -14.26
C PHE A 374 5.74 -9.31 -15.24
N TYR A 375 5.49 -9.08 -16.53
CA TYR A 375 5.57 -10.14 -17.52
C TYR A 375 7.00 -10.68 -17.69
N ARG A 376 8.02 -9.83 -17.62
CA ARG A 376 9.43 -10.27 -17.63
C ARG A 376 9.71 -11.27 -16.50
N VAL A 377 9.19 -11.03 -15.30
CA VAL A 377 9.33 -11.97 -14.17
C VAL A 377 8.56 -13.27 -14.45
N ILE A 378 7.31 -13.16 -14.92
CA ILE A 378 6.48 -14.35 -15.22
C ILE A 378 7.09 -15.21 -16.33
N ASP A 379 7.56 -14.60 -17.42
CA ASP A 379 8.11 -15.32 -18.57
C ASP A 379 9.51 -15.89 -18.33
N SER A 380 10.21 -15.40 -17.31
CA SER A 380 11.50 -15.96 -16.86
C SER A 380 11.39 -17.27 -16.08
N LEU A 381 10.17 -17.76 -15.81
CA LEU A 381 9.89 -19.00 -15.07
C LEU A 381 9.73 -20.19 -16.03
#